data_c23d2d06c618de574110a70435af86e3
#
_entry.id   c23d2d06c618de574110a70435af86e3
#
_cell.length_a   1.000
_cell.length_b   1.000
_cell.length_c   1.000
_cell.angle_alpha   90.00
_cell.angle_beta   90.00
_cell.angle_gamma   90.00
#
_symmetry.space_group_name_H-M   'P 1'
#
loop_
_entity.id
_entity.type
_entity.pdbx_description
1 polymer ?
#
loop_
_entity_poly.entity_id
_entity_poly.type
_entity_poly.pdbx_seq_one_letter_code
_entity_poly.pdbx_strand_id
1 'polypeptide(L)' 'TGIPGTDYYKDDRLAEFKYFKAKEAERMLALSDPRPEDVAQVLAYAKDTKVKFPHYHVRSYIVYICANKGWKCWEVTP' A
#
# COMPACT_ATOMS: atom_id res chain seq x y z
N THR A 1 15.11 4.90 -5.07
CA THR A 1 15.07 3.63 -5.75
C THR A 1 14.23 2.61 -4.97
N GLY A 2 13.15 2.19 -5.52
CA GLY A 2 12.28 1.20 -4.91
C GLY A 2 12.53 -0.19 -5.45
N ILE A 3 11.71 -1.13 -4.97
CA ILE A 3 11.66 -2.48 -5.50
C ILE A 3 10.70 -2.45 -6.69
N PRO A 4 11.05 -3.11 -7.81
CA PRO A 4 10.15 -3.13 -8.97
C PRO A 4 8.74 -3.60 -8.58
N GLY A 5 7.74 -2.87 -9.02
CA GLY A 5 6.34 -3.17 -8.72
C GLY A 5 5.78 -2.46 -7.51
N THR A 6 6.57 -1.68 -6.78
CA THR A 6 6.13 -0.91 -5.63
C THR A 6 6.32 0.59 -5.88
N ASP A 7 5.47 1.40 -5.24
CA ASP A 7 5.58 2.85 -5.32
C ASP A 7 6.64 3.42 -4.38
N TYR A 8 6.88 2.73 -3.29
CA TYR A 8 7.80 3.21 -2.27
C TYR A 8 8.40 2.04 -1.50
N TYR A 9 9.71 2.10 -1.33
CA TYR A 9 10.43 1.19 -0.44
C TYR A 9 11.59 1.95 0.19
N LYS A 10 11.68 1.90 1.49
CA LYS A 10 12.79 2.48 2.24
C LYS A 10 12.98 1.68 3.52
N ASP A 11 14.23 1.28 3.77
CA ASP A 11 14.60 0.44 4.89
C ASP A 11 13.81 -0.88 4.84
N ASP A 12 12.94 -1.12 5.83
CA ASP A 12 12.11 -2.32 5.91
C ASP A 12 10.63 -2.02 5.63
N ARG A 13 10.33 -0.91 4.96
CA ARG A 13 8.96 -0.47 4.70
C ARG A 13 8.65 -0.44 3.22
N LEU A 14 7.45 -0.89 2.90
CA LEU A 14 6.94 -0.94 1.53
C LEU A 14 5.56 -0.31 1.55
N ALA A 15 5.32 0.63 0.65
CA ALA A 15 4.02 1.31 0.58
C ALA A 15 3.52 1.35 -0.86
N GLU A 16 2.21 1.13 -1.00
CA GLU A 16 1.48 1.28 -2.25
C GLU A 16 0.58 2.50 -2.12
N PHE A 17 0.76 3.47 -2.99
CA PHE A 17 -0.05 4.68 -3.01
C PHE A 17 -1.12 4.58 -4.09
N LYS A 18 -2.36 4.90 -3.73
CA LYS A 18 -3.48 4.99 -4.66
C LYS A 18 -4.09 6.37 -4.56
N TYR A 19 -4.33 6.99 -5.70
CA TYR A 19 -4.85 8.35 -5.79
C TYR A 19 -6.27 8.30 -6.33
N PHE A 20 -7.20 8.92 -5.62
CA PHE A 20 -8.61 8.95 -5.99
C PHE A 20 -9.08 10.37 -6.22
N LYS A 21 -9.87 10.57 -7.26
CA LYS A 21 -10.48 11.84 -7.58
C LYS A 21 -11.59 12.16 -6.58
N ALA A 22 -11.97 13.45 -6.51
CA ALA A 22 -12.99 13.90 -5.59
C ALA A 22 -14.28 13.09 -5.67
N LYS A 23 -14.65 12.64 -6.86
CA LYS A 23 -15.83 11.81 -7.11
C LYS A 23 -15.86 10.53 -6.29
N GLU A 24 -14.69 9.94 -6.04
CA GLU A 24 -14.57 8.68 -5.32
C GLU A 24 -14.06 8.86 -3.89
N ALA A 25 -13.58 10.05 -3.57
CA ALA A 25 -12.86 10.32 -2.34
C ALA A 25 -13.66 9.96 -1.09
N GLU A 26 -14.91 10.37 -1.00
CA GLU A 26 -15.72 10.09 0.18
C GLU A 26 -15.95 8.61 0.38
N ARG A 27 -16.20 7.88 -0.71
CA ARG A 27 -16.39 6.43 -0.65
C ARG A 27 -15.12 5.74 -0.16
N MET A 28 -13.96 6.15 -0.67
CA MET A 28 -12.69 5.54 -0.27
C MET A 28 -12.33 5.88 1.18
N LEU A 29 -12.59 7.12 1.62
CA LEU A 29 -12.33 7.52 3.00
C LEU A 29 -13.27 6.84 3.99
N ALA A 30 -14.43 6.39 3.56
CA ALA A 30 -15.40 5.70 4.40
C ALA A 30 -15.08 4.21 4.61
N LEU A 31 -14.13 3.66 3.85
CA LEU A 31 -13.78 2.25 3.98
C LEU A 31 -13.10 1.96 5.32
N SER A 32 -13.54 0.88 5.98
CA SER A 32 -12.88 0.41 7.20
C SER A 32 -11.59 -0.31 6.88
N ASP A 33 -11.55 -1.01 5.76
CA ASP A 33 -10.40 -1.79 5.30
C ASP A 33 -10.08 -1.41 3.86
N PRO A 34 -8.83 -1.61 3.42
CA PRO A 34 -8.49 -1.34 2.02
C PRO A 34 -9.19 -2.34 1.09
N ARG A 35 -9.28 -1.99 -0.18
CA ARG A 35 -9.92 -2.87 -1.16
C ARG A 35 -9.15 -4.17 -1.29
N PRO A 36 -9.85 -5.33 -1.43
CA PRO A 36 -9.18 -6.63 -1.53
C PRO A 36 -8.15 -6.71 -2.65
N GLU A 37 -8.41 -6.09 -3.80
CA GLU A 37 -7.46 -6.09 -4.92
C GLU A 37 -6.17 -5.38 -4.56
N ASP A 38 -6.23 -4.32 -3.76
CA ASP A 38 -5.04 -3.59 -3.33
C ASP A 38 -4.26 -4.38 -2.28
N VAL A 39 -4.97 -5.05 -1.39
CA VAL A 39 -4.34 -5.94 -0.40
C VAL A 39 -3.59 -7.06 -1.10
N ALA A 40 -4.21 -7.70 -2.07
CA ALA A 40 -3.58 -8.79 -2.82
C ALA A 40 -2.31 -8.32 -3.52
N GLN A 41 -2.35 -7.12 -4.12
CA GLN A 41 -1.20 -6.54 -4.81
C GLN A 41 -0.04 -6.29 -3.84
N VAL A 42 -0.32 -5.71 -2.68
CA VAL A 42 0.71 -5.40 -1.69
C VAL A 42 1.31 -6.68 -1.10
N LEU A 43 0.48 -7.67 -0.81
CA LEU A 43 0.96 -8.94 -0.29
C LEU A 43 1.83 -9.68 -1.30
N ALA A 44 1.52 -9.58 -2.58
CA ALA A 44 2.35 -10.15 -3.64
C ALA A 44 3.72 -9.48 -3.68
N TYR A 45 3.76 -8.15 -3.58
CA TYR A 45 5.03 -7.41 -3.54
C TYR A 45 5.83 -7.76 -2.28
N ALA A 46 5.17 -7.87 -1.13
CA ALA A 46 5.84 -8.22 0.12
C ALA A 46 6.46 -9.62 0.04
N LYS A 47 5.75 -10.57 -0.53
CA LYS A 47 6.23 -11.93 -0.74
C LYS A 47 7.46 -11.95 -1.65
N ASP A 48 7.41 -11.23 -2.76
CA ASP A 48 8.51 -11.14 -3.71
C ASP A 48 9.74 -10.49 -3.06
N THR A 49 9.52 -9.44 -2.28
CA THR A 49 10.59 -8.77 -1.54
C THR A 49 11.26 -9.72 -0.56
N LYS A 50 10.48 -10.52 0.14
CA LYS A 50 11.03 -11.49 1.11
C LYS A 50 11.84 -12.58 0.43
N VAL A 51 11.46 -12.98 -0.78
CA VAL A 51 12.24 -13.94 -1.57
C VAL A 51 13.59 -13.36 -1.96
N LYS A 52 13.60 -12.10 -2.40
CA LYS A 52 14.84 -11.42 -2.83
C LYS A 52 15.71 -10.99 -1.65
N PHE A 53 15.11 -10.64 -0.54
CA PHE A 53 15.80 -10.11 0.64
C PHE A 53 15.29 -10.82 1.90
N PRO A 54 15.67 -12.10 2.10
CA PRO A 54 15.07 -12.90 3.17
C PRO A 54 15.39 -12.43 4.59
N HIS A 55 16.38 -11.56 4.75
CA HIS A 55 16.76 -11.03 6.07
C HIS A 55 15.97 -9.79 6.48
N TYR A 56 15.18 -9.23 5.56
CA TYR A 56 14.38 -8.05 5.85
C TYR A 56 13.02 -8.42 6.42
N HIS A 57 12.62 -7.73 7.48
CA HIS A 57 11.26 -7.77 8.00
C HIS A 57 10.47 -6.64 7.36
N VAL A 58 9.83 -6.92 6.24
CA VAL A 58 9.15 -5.89 5.46
C VAL A 58 7.78 -5.60 6.07
N ARG A 59 7.56 -4.35 6.47
CA ARG A 59 6.23 -3.84 6.86
C ARG A 59 5.59 -3.24 5.62
N SER A 60 4.35 -3.63 5.38
CA SER A 60 3.64 -3.25 4.16
C SER A 60 2.47 -2.34 4.48
N TYR A 61 2.31 -1.27 3.69
CA TYR A 61 1.28 -0.27 3.91
C TYR A 61 0.53 0.00 2.61
N ILE A 62 -0.74 0.35 2.75
CA ILE A 62 -1.54 0.89 1.66
C ILE A 62 -1.95 2.29 2.05
N VAL A 63 -1.73 3.26 1.17
CA VAL A 63 -2.09 4.65 1.39
C VAL A 63 -3.04 5.09 0.30
N TYR A 64 -4.25 5.51 0.70
CA TYR A 64 -5.22 6.13 -0.20
C TYR A 64 -5.17 7.63 -0.01
N ILE A 65 -4.85 8.34 -1.09
CA ILE A 65 -4.84 9.79 -1.13
C ILE A 65 -6.07 10.23 -1.94
N CYS A 66 -6.96 10.95 -1.28
CA CYS A 66 -8.30 11.22 -1.81
C CYS A 66 -8.44 12.70 -2.15
N ALA A 67 -7.86 13.11 -3.25
CA ALA A 67 -7.92 14.49 -3.75
C ALA A 67 -7.64 15.50 -2.63
N ASN A 68 -8.57 16.45 -2.42
CA ASN A 68 -8.43 17.46 -1.36
C ASN A 68 -9.12 17.07 -0.07
N LYS A 69 -9.64 15.85 0.04
CA LYS A 69 -10.50 15.44 1.15
C LYS A 69 -9.77 14.71 2.27
N GLY A 70 -8.54 14.26 2.02
CA GLY A 70 -7.75 13.59 3.03
C GLY A 70 -7.10 12.32 2.53
N TRP A 71 -6.65 11.52 3.49
CA TRP A 71 -5.95 10.27 3.17
C TRP A 71 -6.21 9.24 4.27
N LYS A 72 -6.00 7.98 3.91
CA LYS A 72 -6.03 6.84 4.85
C LYS A 72 -4.84 5.95 4.63
N CYS A 73 -4.38 5.33 5.69
CA CYS A 73 -3.25 4.41 5.63
C CYS A 73 -3.58 3.16 6.46
N TRP A 74 -3.27 2.01 5.91
CA TRP A 74 -3.41 0.74 6.63
C TRP A 74 -2.09 -0.02 6.55
N GLU A 75 -1.74 -0.68 7.64
CA GLU A 75 -0.67 -1.67 7.61
C GLU A 75 -1.28 -3.01 7.21
N VAL A 76 -0.63 -3.69 6.26
CA VAL A 76 -1.09 -4.98 5.75
C VAL A 76 -0.07 -6.03 6.15
N THR A 77 -0.50 -7.01 6.94
CA THR A 77 0.37 -8.11 7.34
C THR A 77 0.06 -9.36 6.53
N PRO A 78 1.09 -10.05 6.06
CA PRO A 78 0.89 -11.30 5.34
C PRO A 78 0.23 -12.36 6.22
#